data_b9403f8fe20ba8a5a6541bdedb905872
#
_entry.id   b9403f8fe20ba8a5a6541bdedb905872
#
_cell.length_a   1.000
_cell.length_b   1.000
_cell.length_c   1.000
_cell.angle_alpha   90.00
_cell.angle_beta   90.00
_cell.angle_gamma   90.00
#
_symmetry.space_group_name_H-M   'P 1'
#
loop_
_entity.id
_entity.type
_entity.pdbx_description
1 polymer ?
#
loop_
_entity_poly.entity_id
_entity_poly.type
_entity_poly.pdbx_seq_one_letter_code
_entity_poly.pdbx_strand_id
1 'polypeptide(L)'
;MDNDFLIRNERQEEYRQVENLVRESFWNIYTPGCTEHYVLHCYRDNPDFIPQLDFVMEKEGKLIGQVIFSKAELILQDGTSLPSWTFGPICIHPDYKRKGYGLRLLNYALEKAREMGLGFLCMEGNIDFYKLAGFQLASNYGIHYHDMPPGEDAPLE
;
A
#
# COMPACT_ATOMS: atom_id res chain seq x y z
N MET A 1 -20.88 -15.13 -1.47
CA MET A 1 -19.67 -14.33 -1.61
C MET A 1 -19.65 -13.70 -2.97
N ASP A 2 -19.55 -12.42 -2.98
CA ASP A 2 -19.53 -11.66 -4.22
C ASP A 2 -18.11 -11.74 -4.84
N ASN A 3 -17.96 -12.59 -5.86
CA ASN A 3 -16.71 -12.74 -6.61
C ASN A 3 -16.70 -11.90 -7.89
N ASP A 4 -17.62 -10.96 -7.99
CA ASP A 4 -17.80 -10.15 -9.18
C ASP A 4 -16.92 -8.90 -9.16
N PHE A 5 -15.62 -9.11 -9.08
CA PHE A 5 -14.60 -8.07 -9.15
C PHE A 5 -13.39 -8.54 -9.95
N LEU A 6 -12.65 -7.61 -10.51
CA LEU A 6 -11.41 -7.83 -11.24
C LEU A 6 -10.29 -7.02 -10.60
N ILE A 7 -9.14 -7.67 -10.36
CA ILE A 7 -7.90 -6.99 -9.96
C ILE A 7 -6.94 -7.03 -11.16
N ARG A 8 -6.45 -5.88 -11.55
CA ARG A 8 -5.55 -5.71 -12.70
C ARG A 8 -4.62 -4.53 -12.51
N ASN A 9 -3.58 -4.43 -13.33
CA ASN A 9 -2.74 -3.25 -13.32
C ASN A 9 -3.54 -2.00 -13.72
N GLU A 10 -3.16 -0.87 -13.13
CA GLU A 10 -3.67 0.44 -13.50
C GLU A 10 -3.21 0.78 -14.92
N ARG A 11 -4.05 1.47 -15.67
CA ARG A 11 -3.72 2.00 -17.00
C ARG A 11 -3.41 3.49 -16.90
N GLN A 12 -2.52 3.96 -17.75
CA GLN A 12 -2.10 5.37 -17.75
C GLN A 12 -3.28 6.34 -17.94
N GLU A 13 -4.23 6.01 -18.79
CA GLU A 13 -5.43 6.83 -19.03
C GLU A 13 -6.35 6.92 -17.82
N GLU A 14 -6.18 6.05 -16.82
CA GLU A 14 -6.98 6.01 -15.60
C GLU A 14 -6.36 6.81 -14.43
N TYR A 15 -5.14 7.30 -14.57
CA TYR A 15 -4.39 7.93 -13.48
C TYR A 15 -5.20 8.98 -12.73
N ARG A 16 -5.88 9.84 -13.44
CA ARG A 16 -6.70 10.88 -12.83
C ARG A 16 -7.93 10.32 -12.09
N GLN A 17 -8.55 9.29 -12.65
CA GLN A 17 -9.68 8.62 -12.03
C GLN A 17 -9.26 7.91 -10.74
N VAL A 18 -8.09 7.28 -10.75
CA VAL A 18 -7.52 6.60 -9.57
C VAL A 18 -7.13 7.62 -8.50
N GLU A 19 -6.54 8.76 -8.87
CA GLU A 19 -6.27 9.85 -7.91
C GLU A 19 -7.55 10.35 -7.24
N ASN A 20 -8.63 10.49 -7.98
CA ASN A 20 -9.93 10.86 -7.41
C ASN A 20 -10.46 9.77 -6.46
N LEU A 21 -10.32 8.50 -6.81
CA LEU A 21 -10.68 7.38 -5.93
C LEU A 21 -9.91 7.43 -4.60
N VAL A 22 -8.60 7.64 -4.66
CA VAL A 22 -7.74 7.76 -3.48
C VAL A 22 -8.16 8.98 -2.65
N ARG A 23 -8.39 10.12 -3.28
CA ARG A 23 -8.86 11.33 -2.60
C ARG A 23 -10.18 11.09 -1.87
N GLU A 24 -11.17 10.50 -2.49
CA GLU A 24 -12.46 10.21 -1.85
C GLU A 24 -12.32 9.23 -0.69
N SER A 25 -11.40 8.26 -0.81
CA SER A 25 -11.18 7.22 0.20
C SER A 25 -10.51 7.74 1.46
N PHE A 26 -9.65 8.76 1.34
CA PHE A 26 -8.87 9.32 2.46
C PHE A 26 -9.37 10.69 2.92
N TRP A 27 -10.38 11.25 2.30
CA TRP A 27 -10.86 12.59 2.63
C TRP A 27 -11.29 12.69 4.09
N ASN A 28 -10.67 13.61 4.84
CA ASN A 28 -10.91 13.87 6.26
C ASN A 28 -10.70 12.65 7.20
N ILE A 29 -9.97 11.62 6.79
CA ILE A 29 -9.74 10.43 7.64
C ILE A 29 -8.64 10.70 8.67
N TYR A 30 -7.46 11.19 8.26
CA TYR A 30 -6.30 11.41 9.13
C TYR A 30 -6.04 12.89 9.40
N THR A 31 -6.30 13.74 8.42
CA THR A 31 -6.15 15.21 8.49
C THR A 31 -7.32 15.86 7.76
N PRO A 32 -7.58 17.16 7.97
CA PRO A 32 -8.53 17.88 7.10
C PRO A 32 -8.11 17.78 5.62
N GLY A 33 -9.01 17.34 4.76
CA GLY A 33 -8.69 16.96 3.39
C GLY A 33 -7.90 15.65 3.35
N CYS A 34 -6.96 15.51 2.44
CA CYS A 34 -6.00 14.41 2.38
C CYS A 34 -4.83 14.74 1.45
N THR A 35 -3.73 14.01 1.59
CA THR A 35 -2.52 14.15 0.76
C THR A 35 -2.19 12.89 -0.04
N GLU A 36 -2.84 11.77 0.24
CA GLU A 36 -2.53 10.47 -0.32
C GLU A 36 -2.64 10.45 -1.85
N HIS A 37 -3.62 11.15 -2.42
CA HIS A 37 -3.77 11.27 -3.87
C HIS A 37 -2.62 12.05 -4.53
N TYR A 38 -2.06 13.03 -3.82
CA TYR A 38 -0.89 13.78 -4.28
C TYR A 38 0.39 12.91 -4.19
N VAL A 39 0.53 12.16 -3.11
CA VAL A 39 1.63 11.18 -2.96
C VAL A 39 1.60 10.17 -4.10
N LEU A 40 0.44 9.62 -4.42
CA LEU A 40 0.26 8.72 -5.56
C LEU A 40 0.66 9.38 -6.88
N HIS A 41 0.23 10.62 -7.11
CA HIS A 41 0.60 11.39 -8.31
C HIS A 41 2.13 11.51 -8.45
N CYS A 42 2.82 11.83 -7.36
CA CYS A 42 4.28 11.98 -7.35
C CYS A 42 5.00 10.64 -7.56
N TYR A 43 4.46 9.53 -7.10
CA TYR A 43 5.09 8.22 -7.25
C TYR A 43 5.26 7.80 -8.70
N ARG A 44 4.34 8.14 -9.58
CA ARG A 44 4.37 7.69 -10.98
C ARG A 44 5.59 8.17 -11.76
N ASP A 45 6.14 9.32 -11.39
CA ASP A 45 7.37 9.87 -11.97
C ASP A 45 8.63 9.55 -11.16
N ASN A 46 8.48 8.84 -10.05
CA ASN A 46 9.59 8.47 -9.19
C ASN A 46 10.27 7.19 -9.69
N PRO A 47 11.63 7.14 -9.75
CA PRO A 47 12.35 5.94 -10.17
C PRO A 47 12.14 4.72 -9.28
N ASP A 48 11.67 4.91 -8.04
CA ASP A 48 11.38 3.82 -7.11
C ASP A 48 9.98 3.21 -7.30
N PHE A 49 9.17 3.81 -8.15
CA PHE A 49 7.85 3.27 -8.52
C PHE A 49 7.98 1.91 -9.18
N ILE A 50 7.10 0.97 -8.80
CA ILE A 50 7.07 -0.39 -9.36
C ILE A 50 5.75 -0.56 -10.15
N PRO A 51 5.75 -0.25 -11.46
CA PRO A 51 4.52 -0.29 -12.27
C PRO A 51 3.84 -1.65 -12.29
N GLN A 52 4.61 -2.73 -12.21
CA GLN A 52 4.09 -4.10 -12.19
C GLN A 52 3.28 -4.41 -10.92
N LEU A 53 3.45 -3.60 -9.87
CA LEU A 53 2.75 -3.72 -8.59
C LEU A 53 1.86 -2.50 -8.31
N ASP A 54 1.32 -1.91 -9.34
CA ASP A 54 0.31 -0.86 -9.30
C ASP A 54 -1.02 -1.48 -9.77
N PHE A 55 -1.90 -1.78 -8.79
CA PHE A 55 -3.13 -2.51 -9.05
C PHE A 55 -4.36 -1.68 -8.72
N VAL A 56 -5.37 -1.86 -9.55
CA VAL A 56 -6.72 -1.37 -9.30
C VAL A 56 -7.68 -2.55 -9.14
N MET A 57 -8.72 -2.35 -8.36
CA MET A 57 -9.84 -3.27 -8.24
C MET A 57 -11.05 -2.66 -8.90
N GLU A 58 -11.63 -3.40 -9.83
CA GLU A 58 -12.81 -3.00 -10.59
C GLU A 58 -13.99 -3.91 -10.26
N LYS A 59 -15.15 -3.33 -10.08
CA LYS A 59 -16.41 -4.03 -9.87
C LYS A 59 -17.48 -3.38 -10.74
N GLU A 60 -18.15 -4.21 -11.56
CA GLU A 60 -19.21 -3.72 -12.47
C GLU A 60 -18.77 -2.52 -13.34
N GLY A 61 -17.52 -2.55 -13.82
CA GLY A 61 -16.95 -1.49 -14.63
C GLY A 61 -16.54 -0.22 -13.86
N LYS A 62 -16.63 -0.22 -12.53
CA LYS A 62 -16.26 0.91 -11.69
C LYS A 62 -14.99 0.59 -10.88
N LEU A 63 -14.05 1.53 -10.84
CA LEU A 63 -12.86 1.42 -9.99
C LEU A 63 -13.27 1.63 -8.52
N ILE A 64 -13.01 0.63 -7.68
CA ILE A 64 -13.37 0.64 -6.27
C ILE A 64 -12.18 0.51 -5.33
N GLY A 65 -11.00 0.18 -5.82
CA GLY A 65 -9.82 0.01 -4.98
C GLY A 65 -8.53 0.26 -5.74
N GLN A 66 -7.45 0.54 -4.98
CA GLN A 66 -6.12 0.78 -5.52
C GLN A 66 -5.05 0.45 -4.48
N VAL A 67 -3.94 -0.11 -4.93
CA VAL A 67 -2.71 -0.26 -4.16
C VAL A 67 -1.51 -0.04 -5.06
N ILE A 68 -0.46 0.59 -4.52
CA ILE A 68 0.77 0.92 -5.24
C ILE A 68 1.98 0.53 -4.39
N PHE A 69 2.99 -0.03 -5.02
CA PHE A 69 4.25 -0.40 -4.38
C PHE A 69 5.38 0.49 -4.89
N SER A 70 6.37 0.70 -4.02
CA SER A 70 7.62 1.38 -4.36
C SER A 70 8.80 0.67 -3.71
N LYS A 71 10.01 0.92 -4.27
CA LYS A 71 11.26 0.44 -3.69
C LYS A 71 11.55 1.21 -2.41
N ALA A 72 12.13 0.51 -1.45
CA ALA A 72 12.58 1.04 -0.16
C ALA A 72 13.90 0.41 0.23
N GLU A 73 14.50 0.87 1.32
CA GLU A 73 15.73 0.33 1.86
C GLU A 73 15.62 0.13 3.35
N LEU A 74 16.18 -0.99 3.83
CA LEU A 74 16.43 -1.22 5.24
C LEU A 74 17.89 -0.89 5.53
N ILE A 75 18.13 0.10 6.41
CA ILE A 75 19.48 0.49 6.80
C ILE A 75 19.93 -0.36 7.99
N LEU A 76 21.02 -1.08 7.84
CA LEU A 76 21.61 -1.92 8.87
C LEU A 76 22.47 -1.10 9.84
N GLN A 77 22.79 -1.69 11.00
CA GLN A 77 23.60 -1.03 12.03
C GLN A 77 25.01 -0.65 11.56
N ASP A 78 25.56 -1.38 10.61
CA ASP A 78 26.88 -1.11 10.01
C ASP A 78 26.85 -0.03 8.91
N GLY A 79 25.69 0.56 8.66
CA GLY A 79 25.47 1.59 7.63
C GLY A 79 25.22 1.05 6.23
N THR A 80 25.26 -0.27 6.03
CA THR A 80 24.88 -0.87 4.75
C THR A 80 23.36 -0.91 4.60
N SER A 81 22.87 -1.06 3.37
CA SER A 81 21.44 -1.15 3.10
C SER A 81 21.05 -2.47 2.46
N LEU A 82 19.86 -2.95 2.79
CA LEU A 82 19.21 -4.07 2.12
C LEU A 82 18.05 -3.53 1.27
N PRO A 83 17.98 -3.93 -0.02
CA PRO A 83 16.81 -3.60 -0.83
C PRO A 83 15.55 -4.20 -0.24
N SER A 84 14.51 -3.39 -0.22
CA SER A 84 13.18 -3.79 0.23
C SER A 84 12.13 -3.13 -0.66
N TRP A 85 10.88 -3.42 -0.41
CA TRP A 85 9.76 -2.71 -1.00
C TRP A 85 8.81 -2.24 0.12
N THR A 86 7.98 -1.27 -0.22
CA THR A 86 6.87 -0.82 0.62
C THR A 86 5.65 -0.63 -0.25
N PHE A 87 4.49 -0.56 0.34
CA PHE A 87 3.27 -0.19 -0.38
C PHE A 87 2.51 0.89 0.37
N GLY A 88 1.73 1.62 -0.37
CA GLY A 88 0.89 2.72 0.10
C GLY A 88 0.91 3.87 -0.91
N PRO A 89 -0.23 4.54 -1.07
CA PRO A 89 -1.50 4.25 -0.41
C PRO A 89 -2.16 2.94 -0.88
N ILE A 90 -2.99 2.37 -0.02
CA ILE A 90 -3.96 1.33 -0.36
C ILE A 90 -5.34 1.82 0.07
N CYS A 91 -6.33 1.68 -0.77
CA CYS A 91 -7.69 2.13 -0.45
C CYS A 91 -8.76 1.29 -1.12
N ILE A 92 -9.94 1.35 -0.49
CA ILE A 92 -11.21 0.90 -1.07
C ILE A 92 -12.18 2.08 -0.98
N HIS A 93 -12.94 2.31 -2.04
CA HIS A 93 -13.94 3.38 -2.08
C HIS A 93 -14.89 3.28 -0.88
N PRO A 94 -15.29 4.41 -0.26
CA PRO A 94 -16.10 4.40 0.96
C PRO A 94 -17.36 3.54 0.90
N ASP A 95 -18.04 3.49 -0.25
CA ASP A 95 -19.26 2.70 -0.44
C ASP A 95 -19.04 1.18 -0.42
N TYR A 96 -17.78 0.75 -0.52
CA TYR A 96 -17.40 -0.66 -0.59
C TYR A 96 -16.56 -1.12 0.60
N LYS A 97 -16.35 -0.26 1.59
CA LYS A 97 -15.58 -0.58 2.80
C LYS A 97 -16.26 -1.66 3.65
N ARG A 98 -15.44 -2.37 4.44
CA ARG A 98 -15.86 -3.40 5.40
C ARG A 98 -16.58 -4.60 4.77
N LYS A 99 -16.29 -4.91 3.52
CA LYS A 99 -16.81 -6.07 2.79
C LYS A 99 -15.71 -7.08 2.42
N GLY A 100 -14.48 -6.88 2.92
CA GLY A 100 -13.34 -7.76 2.66
C GLY A 100 -12.58 -7.47 1.36
N TYR A 101 -12.92 -6.46 0.60
CA TYR A 101 -12.24 -6.14 -0.65
C TYR A 101 -10.79 -5.69 -0.43
N GLY A 102 -10.53 -4.90 0.62
CA GLY A 102 -9.18 -4.44 0.93
C GLY A 102 -8.21 -5.59 1.18
N LEU A 103 -8.62 -6.59 1.95
CA LEU A 103 -7.80 -7.76 2.22
C LEU A 103 -7.56 -8.60 0.96
N ARG A 104 -8.56 -8.73 0.10
CA ARG A 104 -8.42 -9.43 -1.18
C ARG A 104 -7.45 -8.73 -2.12
N LEU A 105 -7.54 -7.41 -2.22
CA LEU A 105 -6.61 -6.60 -3.02
C LEU A 105 -5.19 -6.73 -2.49
N LEU A 106 -5.00 -6.61 -1.18
CA LEU A 106 -3.70 -6.74 -0.54
C LEU A 106 -3.09 -8.12 -0.77
N ASN A 107 -3.84 -9.19 -0.52
CA ASN A 107 -3.35 -10.56 -0.71
C ASN A 107 -2.97 -10.85 -2.17
N TYR A 108 -3.75 -10.36 -3.12
CA TYR A 108 -3.42 -10.48 -4.53
C TYR A 108 -2.10 -9.77 -4.87
N ALA A 109 -1.94 -8.53 -4.39
CA ALA A 109 -0.73 -7.75 -4.64
C ALA A 109 0.51 -8.39 -3.99
N LEU A 110 0.39 -8.90 -2.77
CA LEU A 110 1.47 -9.61 -2.08
C LEU A 110 1.88 -10.89 -2.80
N GLU A 111 0.93 -11.62 -3.34
CA GLU A 111 1.23 -12.82 -4.15
C GLU A 111 2.02 -12.45 -5.40
N LYS A 112 1.60 -11.41 -6.10
CA LYS A 112 2.34 -10.89 -7.27
C LYS A 112 3.74 -10.40 -6.90
N ALA A 113 3.89 -9.74 -5.75
CA ALA A 113 5.18 -9.32 -5.25
C ALA A 113 6.11 -10.51 -4.96
N ARG A 114 5.58 -11.59 -4.37
CA ARG A 114 6.34 -12.83 -4.15
C ARG A 114 6.79 -13.45 -5.46
N GLU A 115 5.92 -13.52 -6.45
CA GLU A 115 6.26 -14.01 -7.79
C GLU A 115 7.40 -13.22 -8.43
N MET A 116 7.53 -11.92 -8.11
CA MET A 116 8.63 -11.05 -8.56
C MET A 116 9.91 -11.19 -7.73
N GLY A 117 9.91 -12.03 -6.68
CA GLY A 117 11.08 -12.28 -5.86
C GLY A 117 11.20 -11.41 -4.61
N LEU A 118 10.09 -10.81 -4.15
CA LEU A 118 10.08 -10.05 -2.89
C LEU A 118 10.49 -10.96 -1.73
N GLY A 119 11.56 -10.58 -1.01
CA GLY A 119 12.01 -11.29 0.17
C GLY A 119 11.30 -10.82 1.44
N PHE A 120 11.16 -9.52 1.60
CA PHE A 120 10.43 -8.90 2.71
C PHE A 120 10.00 -7.49 2.32
N LEU A 121 9.04 -6.94 3.05
CA LEU A 121 8.64 -5.56 2.94
C LEU A 121 8.29 -4.99 4.31
N CYS A 122 8.44 -3.68 4.45
CA CYS A 122 8.02 -2.93 5.63
C CYS A 122 7.06 -1.82 5.19
N MET A 123 6.06 -1.54 6.02
CA MET A 123 5.11 -0.48 5.73
C MET A 123 4.57 0.12 7.04
N GLU A 124 3.95 1.25 6.96
CA GLU A 124 3.24 1.87 8.08
C GLU A 124 1.75 1.64 7.96
N GLY A 125 1.09 1.27 9.04
CA GLY A 125 -0.35 1.09 9.02
C GLY A 125 -0.94 0.53 10.30
N ASN A 126 -2.19 0.12 10.23
CA ASN A 126 -2.93 -0.42 11.36
C ASN A 126 -2.74 -1.94 11.43
N ILE A 127 -2.01 -2.41 12.44
CA ILE A 127 -1.74 -3.83 12.65
C ILE A 127 -3.01 -4.68 12.73
N ASP A 128 -4.11 -4.14 13.25
CA ASP A 128 -5.36 -4.90 13.35
C ASP A 128 -5.93 -5.31 11.99
N PHE A 129 -5.65 -4.55 10.96
CA PHE A 129 -5.98 -4.92 9.58
C PHE A 129 -4.89 -5.79 8.95
N TYR A 130 -3.63 -5.35 9.03
CA TYR A 130 -2.54 -6.01 8.29
C TYR A 130 -2.15 -7.39 8.85
N LYS A 131 -2.36 -7.63 10.14
CA LYS A 131 -2.17 -8.98 10.70
C LYS A 131 -3.04 -10.05 10.01
N LEU A 132 -4.17 -9.68 9.42
CA LEU A 132 -5.02 -10.59 8.65
C LEU A 132 -4.34 -11.08 7.37
N ALA A 133 -3.39 -10.32 6.84
CA ALA A 133 -2.55 -10.70 5.71
C ALA A 133 -1.20 -11.31 6.12
N GLY A 134 -0.98 -11.55 7.41
CA GLY A 134 0.23 -12.18 7.94
C GLY A 134 1.31 -11.21 8.39
N PHE A 135 1.04 -9.91 8.44
CA PHE A 135 2.00 -8.93 8.92
C PHE A 135 2.22 -9.03 10.42
N GLN A 136 3.42 -8.68 10.85
CA GLN A 136 3.83 -8.60 12.25
C GLN A 136 4.49 -7.24 12.49
N LEU A 137 4.52 -6.82 13.76
CA LEU A 137 5.21 -5.58 14.13
C LEU A 137 6.69 -5.67 13.81
N ALA A 138 7.21 -4.69 13.09
CA ALA A 138 8.62 -4.62 12.71
C ALA A 138 9.55 -4.52 13.93
N SER A 139 9.09 -3.91 15.03
CA SER A 139 9.81 -3.85 16.31
C SER A 139 10.15 -5.23 16.87
N ASN A 140 9.36 -6.27 16.57
CA ASN A 140 9.66 -7.65 16.96
C ASN A 140 10.96 -8.17 16.33
N TYR A 141 11.41 -7.53 15.25
CA TYR A 141 12.62 -7.89 14.50
C TYR A 141 13.72 -6.82 14.63
N GLY A 142 13.57 -5.86 15.55
CA GLY A 142 14.54 -4.78 15.74
C GLY A 142 14.52 -3.74 14.61
N ILE A 143 13.46 -3.65 13.83
CA ILE A 143 13.29 -2.70 12.74
C ILE A 143 12.49 -1.51 13.24
N HIS A 144 13.02 -0.30 13.03
CA HIS A 144 12.40 0.95 13.47
C HIS A 144 12.37 1.97 12.34
N TYR A 145 11.44 2.92 12.43
CA TYR A 145 11.39 4.03 11.50
C TYR A 145 12.60 4.95 11.71
N HIS A 146 13.20 5.44 10.63
CA HIS A 146 14.45 6.20 10.65
C HIS A 146 14.39 7.42 11.58
N ASP A 147 13.30 8.18 11.57
CA ASP A 147 13.13 9.44 12.29
C ASP A 147 12.45 9.27 13.65
N MET A 148 12.34 8.05 14.15
CA MET A 148 11.62 7.77 15.37
C MET A 148 12.47 7.98 16.61
N PRO A 149 11.97 8.70 17.65
CA PRO A 149 12.67 8.80 18.91
C PRO A 149 12.90 7.42 19.55
N PRO A 150 14.05 7.20 20.22
CA PRO A 150 14.30 5.95 20.92
C PRO A 150 13.20 5.65 21.94
N GLY A 151 12.64 4.44 21.91
CA GLY A 151 11.61 3.99 22.84
C GLY A 151 10.18 4.22 22.40
N GLU A 152 9.94 4.82 21.23
CA GLU A 152 8.62 4.87 20.61
C GLU A 152 8.51 3.79 19.53
N ASP A 153 7.42 3.02 19.55
CA ASP A 153 7.12 2.06 18.49
C ASP A 153 6.22 2.72 17.45
N ALA A 154 6.75 2.95 16.25
CA ALA A 154 5.89 3.21 15.11
C ALA A 154 5.17 1.92 14.72
N PRO A 155 3.94 2.00 14.23
CA PRO A 155 3.27 0.85 13.65
C PRO A 155 3.88 0.52 12.28
N LEU A 156 5.13 0.06 12.29
CA LEU A 156 5.79 -0.53 11.14
C LEU A 156 5.41 -2.01 11.08
N GLU A 157 4.86 -2.41 9.95
CA GLU A 157 4.34 -3.75 9.72
C GLU A 157 4.99 -4.45 8.53
#